data_b407417922d191d1bc0ff691e78094da
#
_entry.id   b407417922d191d1bc0ff691e78094da
#
_cell.length_a   1.000
_cell.length_b   1.000
_cell.length_c   1.000
_cell.angle_alpha   90.00
_cell.angle_beta   90.00
_cell.angle_gamma   90.00
#
_symmetry.space_group_name_H-M   'P 1'
#
loop_
_entity.id
_entity.type
_entity.pdbx_description
1 polymer ?
#
loop_
_entity_poly.entity_id
_entity_poly.type
_entity_poly.pdbx_seq_one_letter_code
_entity_poly.pdbx_strand_id
1 'polypeptide(L)'
;MTREQMAETLAAQGVRTRSIAGDSLNDDDLRILLQKALLDDGQFVLANYLRASLGQVGGGHWSALAAFDAQSDRVLILDVAKYKYPPVWVSISALRQAIATIDTTSNKSRGLVIVSK
;
A
#
# COMPACT_ATOMS: atom_id res chain seq x y z
N MET A 1 6.27 8.87 -8.16
CA MET A 1 7.24 7.75 -8.13
C MET A 1 6.51 6.45 -8.39
N THR A 2 7.03 5.64 -9.31
CA THR A 2 6.44 4.33 -9.60
C THR A 2 6.77 3.31 -8.52
N ARG A 3 6.05 2.18 -8.52
CA ARG A 3 6.28 1.07 -7.61
C ARG A 3 7.72 0.55 -7.70
N GLU A 4 8.22 0.37 -8.91
CA GLU A 4 9.60 -0.07 -9.15
C GLU A 4 10.62 0.96 -8.67
N GLN A 5 10.39 2.23 -8.92
CA GLN A 5 11.28 3.31 -8.47
C GLN A 5 11.35 3.37 -6.94
N MET A 6 10.22 3.21 -6.25
CA MET A 6 10.19 3.18 -4.79
C MET A 6 11.00 2.00 -4.26
N ALA A 7 10.81 0.81 -4.83
CA ALA A 7 11.55 -0.38 -4.42
C ALA A 7 13.05 -0.22 -4.63
N GLU A 8 13.46 0.30 -5.77
CA GLU A 8 14.88 0.52 -6.09
C GLU A 8 15.50 1.58 -5.17
N THR A 9 14.78 2.68 -4.91
CA THR A 9 15.26 3.75 -4.04
C THR A 9 15.51 3.25 -2.63
N LEU A 10 14.58 2.44 -2.10
CA LEU A 10 14.71 1.87 -0.75
C LEU A 10 15.81 0.80 -0.71
N ALA A 11 15.90 -0.05 -1.72
CA ALA A 11 16.96 -1.07 -1.80
C ALA A 11 18.34 -0.43 -1.81
N ALA A 12 18.51 0.70 -2.45
CA ALA A 12 19.77 1.46 -2.46
C ALA A 12 20.18 1.96 -1.06
N GLN A 13 19.24 2.03 -0.12
CA GLN A 13 19.51 2.39 1.28
C GLN A 13 19.90 1.18 2.15
N GLY A 14 20.02 -0.01 1.56
CA GLY A 14 20.48 -1.19 2.27
C GLY A 14 19.38 -2.07 2.89
N VAL A 15 18.10 -1.78 2.61
CA VAL A 15 16.99 -2.62 3.06
C VAL A 15 16.55 -3.57 1.94
N ARG A 16 15.89 -4.66 2.31
CA ARG A 16 15.30 -5.58 1.34
C ARG A 16 13.93 -5.05 0.94
N THR A 17 13.62 -5.13 -0.34
CA THR A 17 12.32 -4.70 -0.85
C THR A 17 11.68 -5.79 -1.68
N ARG A 18 10.35 -5.86 -1.61
CA ARG A 18 9.53 -6.73 -2.43
C ARG A 18 8.41 -5.91 -3.03
N SER A 19 8.40 -5.79 -4.34
CA SER A 19 7.39 -5.04 -5.09
C SER A 19 6.28 -5.98 -5.54
N ILE A 20 5.03 -5.64 -5.23
CA ILE A 20 3.87 -6.47 -5.54
C ILE A 20 2.87 -5.64 -6.33
N ALA A 21 2.54 -6.12 -7.53
CA ALA A 21 1.53 -5.46 -8.37
C ALA A 21 0.14 -5.60 -7.73
N GLY A 22 -0.58 -4.49 -7.63
CA GLY A 22 -1.91 -4.48 -7.02
C GLY A 22 -2.92 -5.31 -7.78
N ASP A 23 -2.80 -5.39 -9.10
CA ASP A 23 -3.69 -6.19 -9.95
C ASP A 23 -3.39 -7.70 -9.90
N SER A 24 -2.32 -8.11 -9.22
CA SER A 24 -1.98 -9.52 -9.03
C SER A 24 -2.66 -10.14 -7.79
N LEU A 25 -3.37 -9.33 -6.99
CA LEU A 25 -3.96 -9.75 -5.72
C LEU A 25 -5.49 -9.69 -5.80
N ASN A 26 -6.15 -10.72 -5.29
CA ASN A 26 -7.56 -10.63 -4.93
C ASN A 26 -7.71 -10.18 -3.47
N ASP A 27 -8.94 -10.06 -2.98
CA ASP A 27 -9.19 -9.62 -1.59
C ASP A 27 -8.56 -10.57 -0.58
N ASP A 28 -8.69 -11.88 -0.79
CA ASP A 28 -8.13 -12.88 0.13
C ASP A 28 -6.60 -12.85 0.14
N ASP A 29 -5.98 -12.74 -1.03
CA ASP A 29 -4.52 -12.63 -1.16
C ASP A 29 -4.00 -11.41 -0.39
N LEU A 30 -4.65 -10.26 -0.57
CA LEU A 30 -4.26 -9.03 0.12
C LEU A 30 -4.42 -9.16 1.62
N ARG A 31 -5.52 -9.74 2.08
CA ARG A 31 -5.79 -9.96 3.50
C ARG A 31 -4.71 -10.82 4.15
N ILE A 32 -4.39 -11.95 3.53
CA ILE A 32 -3.37 -12.88 4.04
C ILE A 32 -2.00 -12.20 4.08
N LEU A 33 -1.65 -11.51 3.01
CA LEU A 33 -0.36 -10.82 2.91
C LEU A 33 -0.21 -9.75 4.00
N LEU A 34 -1.23 -8.93 4.23
CA LEU A 34 -1.18 -7.87 5.22
C LEU A 34 -1.21 -8.40 6.65
N GLN A 35 -1.96 -9.47 6.91
CA GLN A 35 -1.93 -10.12 8.23
C GLN A 35 -0.52 -10.57 8.60
N LYS A 36 0.19 -11.18 7.66
CA LYS A 36 1.57 -11.63 7.89
C LYS A 36 2.54 -10.45 8.02
N ALA A 37 2.49 -9.53 7.08
CA ALA A 37 3.46 -8.44 7.01
C ALA A 37 3.32 -7.46 8.18
N LEU A 38 2.10 -7.14 8.60
CA LEU A 38 1.86 -6.16 9.65
C LEU A 38 2.02 -6.73 11.06
N LEU A 39 2.10 -8.06 11.21
CA LEU A 39 2.45 -8.71 12.47
C LEU A 39 3.95 -8.91 12.66
N ASP A 40 4.73 -8.74 11.60
CA ASP A 40 6.19 -8.90 11.65
C ASP A 40 6.85 -7.56 11.96
N ASP A 41 7.50 -7.47 13.13
CA ASP A 41 8.18 -6.25 13.59
C ASP A 41 9.32 -5.82 12.67
N GLY A 42 9.84 -6.73 11.85
CA GLY A 42 10.92 -6.46 10.90
C GLY A 42 10.46 -5.99 9.53
N GLN A 43 9.14 -5.89 9.31
CA GLN A 43 8.57 -5.51 8.01
C GLN A 43 7.73 -4.26 8.07
N PHE A 44 7.77 -3.50 6.98
CA PHE A 44 6.95 -2.31 6.77
C PHE A 44 6.27 -2.42 5.41
N VAL A 45 5.03 -1.97 5.30
CA VAL A 45 4.27 -2.01 4.05
C VAL A 45 3.97 -0.61 3.59
N LEU A 46 4.39 -0.30 2.37
CA LEU A 46 4.07 0.96 1.69
C LEU A 46 3.06 0.66 0.59
N ALA A 47 2.00 1.44 0.52
CA ALA A 47 0.97 1.30 -0.49
C ALA A 47 1.00 2.46 -1.47
N ASN A 48 1.00 2.14 -2.75
CA ASN A 48 0.77 3.07 -3.85
C ASN A 48 -0.67 2.89 -4.32
N TYR A 49 -1.49 3.91 -4.16
CA TYR A 49 -2.92 3.83 -4.43
C TYR A 49 -3.46 5.11 -5.06
N LEU A 50 -4.62 5.01 -5.69
CA LEU A 50 -5.33 6.16 -6.23
C LEU A 50 -6.25 6.72 -5.15
N ARG A 51 -6.03 7.97 -4.74
CA ARG A 51 -6.83 8.63 -3.69
C ARG A 51 -8.32 8.62 -3.99
N ALA A 52 -8.71 8.88 -5.24
CA ALA A 52 -10.12 8.91 -5.64
C ALA A 52 -10.83 7.59 -5.38
N SER A 53 -10.13 6.46 -5.47
CA SER A 53 -10.70 5.13 -5.20
C SER A 53 -11.07 4.93 -3.73
N LEU A 54 -10.51 5.74 -2.83
CA LEU A 54 -10.82 5.73 -1.39
C LEU A 54 -11.75 6.88 -0.97
N GLY A 55 -12.33 7.58 -1.95
CA GLY A 55 -13.20 8.73 -1.66
C GLY A 55 -12.45 9.99 -1.28
N GLN A 56 -11.13 10.02 -1.45
CA GLN A 56 -10.29 11.19 -1.22
C GLN A 56 -10.12 12.00 -2.50
N VAL A 57 -9.67 13.24 -2.36
CA VAL A 57 -9.40 14.11 -3.50
C VAL A 57 -7.93 13.96 -3.90
N GLY A 58 -7.68 13.60 -5.16
CA GLY A 58 -6.33 13.52 -5.71
C GLY A 58 -6.08 12.28 -6.54
N GLY A 59 -4.85 12.22 -7.07
CA GLY A 59 -4.36 11.14 -7.91
C GLY A 59 -3.63 10.06 -7.12
N GLY A 60 -2.57 9.53 -7.72
CA GLY A 60 -1.72 8.52 -7.10
C GLY A 60 -0.96 9.06 -5.90
N HIS A 61 -0.83 8.25 -4.86
CA HIS A 61 -0.18 8.62 -3.62
C HIS A 61 0.47 7.42 -2.95
N TRP A 62 1.45 7.68 -2.08
CA TRP A 62 2.12 6.68 -1.25
C TRP A 62 1.83 6.93 0.22
N SER A 63 1.49 5.87 0.94
CA SER A 63 1.31 5.91 2.39
C SER A 63 1.77 4.61 3.03
N ALA A 64 2.14 4.69 4.31
CA ALA A 64 2.43 3.50 5.10
C ALA A 64 1.12 2.84 5.55
N LEU A 65 1.10 1.52 5.59
CA LEU A 65 0.05 0.74 6.23
C LEU A 65 0.53 0.35 7.62
N ALA A 66 -0.24 0.67 8.64
CA ALA A 66 0.20 0.55 10.03
C ALA A 66 -0.37 -0.65 10.77
N ALA A 67 -1.61 -1.04 10.47
CA ALA A 67 -2.30 -2.09 11.21
C ALA A 67 -3.42 -2.71 10.38
N PHE A 68 -3.75 -3.95 10.71
CA PHE A 68 -4.91 -4.64 10.15
C PHE A 68 -5.82 -5.08 11.30
N ASP A 69 -7.12 -4.79 11.19
CA ASP A 69 -8.13 -5.25 12.12
C ASP A 69 -8.95 -6.38 11.47
N ALA A 70 -8.72 -7.60 11.97
CA ALA A 70 -9.37 -8.78 11.43
C ALA A 70 -10.89 -8.77 11.64
N GLN A 71 -11.35 -8.16 12.73
CA GLN A 71 -12.77 -8.14 13.08
C GLN A 71 -13.58 -7.28 12.10
N SER A 72 -13.07 -6.13 11.71
CA SER A 72 -13.73 -5.23 10.75
C SER A 72 -13.25 -5.41 9.32
N ASP A 73 -12.21 -6.22 9.09
CA ASP A 73 -11.56 -6.42 7.78
C ASP A 73 -11.07 -5.09 7.19
N ARG A 74 -10.39 -4.28 8.01
CA ARG A 74 -9.91 -2.95 7.64
C ARG A 74 -8.43 -2.79 7.93
N VAL A 75 -7.82 -1.91 7.15
CA VAL A 75 -6.41 -1.54 7.24
C VAL A 75 -6.29 -0.07 7.61
N LEU A 76 -5.37 0.24 8.52
CA LEU A 76 -5.06 1.62 8.91
C LEU A 76 -4.02 2.20 7.97
N ILE A 77 -4.37 3.29 7.29
CA ILE A 77 -3.47 4.06 6.44
C ILE A 77 -2.93 5.25 7.23
N LEU A 78 -1.59 5.37 7.30
CA LEU A 78 -0.92 6.54 7.85
C LEU A 78 -0.44 7.41 6.71
N ASP A 79 -1.20 8.45 6.40
CA ASP A 79 -0.91 9.36 5.30
C ASP A 79 0.19 10.34 5.70
N VAL A 80 1.19 10.53 4.83
CA VAL A 80 2.25 11.53 5.05
C VAL A 80 1.70 12.96 4.98
N ALA A 81 0.58 13.16 4.30
CA ALA A 81 -0.14 14.44 4.26
C ALA A 81 -1.19 14.53 5.38
N LYS A 82 -0.79 14.20 6.61
CA LYS A 82 -1.69 14.10 7.78
C LYS A 82 -2.43 15.38 8.12
N TYR A 83 -1.92 16.53 7.70
CA TYR A 83 -2.61 17.81 7.85
C TYR A 83 -3.89 17.88 6.99
N LYS A 84 -3.94 17.12 5.91
CA LYS A 84 -5.07 17.06 4.97
C LYS A 84 -5.90 15.79 5.19
N TYR A 85 -5.24 14.68 5.46
CA TYR A 85 -5.87 13.38 5.66
C TYR A 85 -5.30 12.73 6.92
N PRO A 86 -6.07 12.73 8.03
CA PRO A 86 -5.66 12.02 9.24
C PRO A 86 -5.61 10.51 8.98
N PRO A 87 -5.03 9.72 9.90
CA PRO A 87 -5.07 8.26 9.79
C PRO A 87 -6.50 7.77 9.57
N VAL A 88 -6.66 6.82 8.65
CA VAL A 88 -7.98 6.33 8.24
C VAL A 88 -7.98 4.82 8.10
N TRP A 89 -9.06 4.19 8.56
CA TRP A 89 -9.33 2.77 8.35
C TRP A 89 -10.10 2.60 7.05
N VAL A 90 -9.59 1.73 6.17
CA VAL A 90 -10.25 1.40 4.90
C VAL A 90 -10.46 -0.11 4.80
N SER A 91 -11.52 -0.54 4.11
CA SER A 91 -11.75 -1.97 3.91
C SER A 91 -10.68 -2.59 3.01
N ILE A 92 -10.43 -3.88 3.18
CA ILE A 92 -9.53 -4.64 2.30
C ILE A 92 -9.97 -4.50 0.85
N SER A 93 -11.27 -4.60 0.57
CA SER A 93 -11.78 -4.49 -0.80
C SER A 93 -11.52 -3.12 -1.42
N ALA A 94 -11.72 -2.04 -0.65
CA ALA A 94 -11.46 -0.68 -1.13
C ALA A 94 -9.97 -0.46 -1.40
N LEU A 95 -9.11 -0.94 -0.50
CA LEU A 95 -7.66 -0.84 -0.69
C LEU A 95 -7.22 -1.63 -1.92
N ARG A 96 -7.71 -2.86 -2.09
CA ARG A 96 -7.38 -3.68 -3.26
C ARG A 96 -7.73 -2.97 -4.56
N GLN A 97 -8.90 -2.38 -4.65
CA GLN A 97 -9.31 -1.62 -5.84
C GLN A 97 -8.39 -0.43 -6.07
N ALA A 98 -8.03 0.29 -5.02
CA ALA A 98 -7.19 1.48 -5.11
C ALA A 98 -5.76 1.17 -5.56
N ILE A 99 -5.17 0.07 -5.10
CA ILE A 99 -3.81 -0.36 -5.48
C ILE A 99 -3.77 -1.05 -6.84
N ALA A 100 -4.90 -1.55 -7.34
CA ALA A 100 -4.98 -2.21 -8.65
C ALA A 100 -5.09 -1.21 -9.81
N THR A 101 -5.20 0.08 -9.52
CA THR A 101 -5.29 1.12 -10.55
C THR A 101 -3.97 1.26 -11.32
N ILE A 102 -4.08 1.73 -12.57
CA ILE A 102 -2.90 1.90 -13.42
C ILE A 102 -2.21 3.22 -13.12
N ASP A 103 -0.89 3.14 -12.91
CA ASP A 103 -0.02 4.30 -12.85
C ASP A 103 0.34 4.70 -14.28
N THR A 104 -0.09 5.88 -14.72
CA THR A 104 0.14 6.33 -16.09
C THR A 104 1.61 6.59 -16.40
N THR A 105 2.44 6.80 -15.39
CA THR A 105 3.89 6.99 -15.57
C THR A 105 4.57 5.69 -16.03
N SER A 106 4.23 4.55 -15.38
CA SER A 106 4.81 3.25 -15.71
C SER A 106 3.96 2.45 -16.70
N ASN A 107 2.70 2.81 -16.86
CA ASN A 107 1.68 2.04 -17.56
C ASN A 107 1.47 0.64 -16.97
N LYS A 108 1.71 0.52 -15.66
CA LYS A 108 1.56 -0.71 -14.88
C LYS A 108 0.70 -0.44 -13.66
N SER A 109 0.19 -1.51 -13.04
CA SER A 109 -0.57 -1.40 -11.80
C SER A 109 0.24 -0.73 -10.70
N ARG A 110 -0.43 0.09 -9.89
CA ARG A 110 0.04 0.45 -8.55
C ARG A 110 0.13 -0.81 -7.70
N GLY A 111 0.41 -0.70 -6.43
CA GLY A 111 0.51 -1.87 -5.59
C GLY A 111 1.19 -1.59 -4.27
N LEU A 112 1.99 -2.54 -3.83
CA LEU A 112 2.65 -2.51 -2.53
C LEU A 112 4.16 -2.65 -2.68
N VAL A 113 4.89 -2.03 -1.76
CA VAL A 113 6.30 -2.35 -1.54
C VAL A 113 6.44 -2.78 -0.08
N ILE A 114 6.90 -4.01 0.13
CA ILE A 114 7.20 -4.53 1.46
C ILE A 114 8.68 -4.33 1.71
N VAL A 115 8.99 -3.69 2.82
CA VAL A 115 10.36 -3.37 3.21
C VAL A 115 10.72 -4.21 4.43
N SER A 116 11.87 -4.88 4.40
CA SER A 116 12.39 -5.63 5.54
C SER A 116 13.85 -5.30 5.79
N LYS A 117 14.23 -5.42 7.04
CA LYS A 117 15.60 -5.14 7.47
C LYS A 117 16.58 -6.22 7.02
#